data_1ee1bc21e593d7ee8afa503c4347e39a
#
_entry.id   1ee1bc21e593d7ee8afa503c4347e39a
#
_cell.length_a   1.000
_cell.length_b   1.000
_cell.length_c   1.000
_cell.angle_alpha   90.00
_cell.angle_beta   90.00
_cell.angle_gamma   90.00
#
_symmetry.space_group_name_H-M   'P 1'
#
loop_
_entity.id
_entity.type
_entity.pdbx_description
1 polymer ?
#
loop_
_entity_poly.entity_id
_entity_poly.type
_entity_poly.pdbx_seq_one_letter_code
_entity_poly.pdbx_strand_id
1 'polypeptide(L)'
;STVASAPAIRRPPPTPAPAVDKAVSELLSKSARFAPTDLTADITALPANEREALAHMVRAAQVMDALFLEQVWAGNEAVLSSLVADDSAVARARLRYFLINKGPWSRLDHNEPFMPGVPAKPAAANFYPADATKAEVEQWLGTLAGPARQAATGFFTTIRRGASGQLVAVPYSLEYQTELTLAASHLRAAAAATAQPTLKAFLEARAAAFLSNDYYDSDVKWM
;
A
#
# COMPACT_ATOMS: atom_id res chain seq x y z
N SER A 1 24.57 -74.39 12.03
CA SER A 1 23.45 -73.44 11.82
C SER A 1 23.94 -72.15 11.24
N THR A 2 23.70 -71.92 9.95
CA THR A 2 24.10 -70.75 9.20
C THR A 2 22.94 -69.74 9.25
N VAL A 3 23.15 -68.61 9.93
CA VAL A 3 22.19 -67.52 9.96
C VAL A 3 22.33 -66.70 8.69
N ALA A 4 21.28 -66.69 7.86
CA ALA A 4 21.22 -65.89 6.64
C ALA A 4 20.99 -64.42 7.00
N SER A 5 21.89 -63.54 6.57
CA SER A 5 21.79 -62.08 6.72
C SER A 5 20.72 -61.52 5.79
N ALA A 6 19.76 -60.79 6.33
CA ALA A 6 18.72 -60.10 5.56
C ALA A 6 19.28 -59.02 4.63
N PRO A 7 18.74 -58.82 3.41
CA PRO A 7 19.25 -57.82 2.49
C PRO A 7 18.93 -56.40 3.02
N ALA A 8 19.94 -55.53 3.00
CA ALA A 8 19.81 -54.13 3.36
C ALA A 8 18.89 -53.37 2.38
N ILE A 9 17.79 -52.84 2.88
CA ILE A 9 16.90 -51.96 2.12
C ILE A 9 17.66 -50.66 1.78
N ARG A 10 18.08 -50.51 0.54
CA ARG A 10 18.63 -49.25 0.03
C ARG A 10 17.52 -48.17 0.02
N ARG A 11 17.68 -47.13 0.82
CA ARG A 11 16.85 -45.92 0.66
C ARG A 11 17.04 -45.39 -0.76
N PRO A 12 15.95 -45.04 -1.47
CA PRO A 12 16.05 -44.34 -2.74
C PRO A 12 16.82 -43.00 -2.53
N PRO A 13 17.59 -42.56 -3.52
CA PRO A 13 18.24 -41.26 -3.44
C PRO A 13 17.20 -40.16 -3.26
N PRO A 14 17.51 -39.08 -2.51
CA PRO A 14 16.58 -37.96 -2.34
C PRO A 14 16.22 -37.39 -3.71
N THR A 15 14.94 -37.27 -4.00
CA THR A 15 14.43 -36.62 -5.20
C THR A 15 14.98 -35.19 -5.23
N PRO A 16 15.52 -34.69 -6.36
CA PRO A 16 15.98 -33.32 -6.44
C PRO A 16 14.85 -32.37 -6.05
N ALA A 17 15.13 -31.43 -5.14
CA ALA A 17 14.18 -30.41 -4.72
C ALA A 17 13.66 -29.66 -5.95
N PRO A 18 12.33 -29.47 -6.13
CA PRO A 18 11.78 -28.82 -7.31
C PRO A 18 12.22 -27.36 -7.41
N ALA A 19 12.20 -26.79 -8.63
CA ALA A 19 12.54 -25.37 -8.90
C ALA A 19 11.76 -24.37 -8.05
N VAL A 20 10.61 -24.77 -7.52
CA VAL A 20 9.77 -24.08 -6.52
C VAL A 20 10.57 -23.77 -5.25
N ASP A 21 11.39 -24.69 -4.75
CA ASP A 21 12.15 -24.50 -3.51
C ASP A 21 13.24 -23.45 -3.67
N LYS A 22 13.83 -23.29 -4.88
CA LYS A 22 14.81 -22.26 -5.16
C LYS A 22 14.17 -20.87 -5.11
N ALA A 23 13.02 -20.69 -5.75
CA ALA A 23 12.31 -19.40 -5.76
C ALA A 23 11.85 -18.99 -4.35
N VAL A 24 11.36 -19.94 -3.55
CA VAL A 24 11.00 -19.70 -2.15
C VAL A 24 12.23 -19.31 -1.34
N SER A 25 13.32 -20.05 -1.45
CA SER A 25 14.57 -19.79 -0.74
C SER A 25 15.15 -18.39 -1.06
N GLU A 26 15.14 -17.99 -2.33
CA GLU A 26 15.57 -16.66 -2.76
C GLU A 26 14.71 -15.54 -2.15
N LEU A 27 13.38 -15.67 -2.16
CA LEU A 27 12.46 -14.70 -1.59
C LEU A 27 12.59 -14.60 -0.06
N LEU A 28 12.79 -15.72 0.62
CA LEU A 28 13.04 -15.75 2.06
C LEU A 28 14.37 -15.08 2.40
N SER A 29 15.42 -15.34 1.63
CA SER A 29 16.72 -14.67 1.78
C SER A 29 16.61 -13.16 1.56
N LYS A 30 15.88 -12.71 0.53
CA LYS A 30 15.61 -11.30 0.29
C LYS A 30 14.81 -10.67 1.45
N SER A 31 13.81 -11.36 1.97
CA SER A 31 13.01 -10.90 3.12
C SER A 31 13.85 -10.80 4.39
N ALA A 32 14.81 -11.69 4.61
CA ALA A 32 15.68 -11.70 5.79
C ALA A 32 16.66 -10.50 5.85
N ARG A 33 16.80 -9.75 4.76
CA ARG A 33 17.60 -8.50 4.75
C ARG A 33 16.90 -7.35 5.49
N PHE A 34 15.60 -7.48 5.77
CA PHE A 34 14.83 -6.54 6.58
C PHE A 34 14.74 -7.06 8.00
N ALA A 35 15.20 -6.27 8.98
CA ALA A 35 15.10 -6.63 10.38
C ALA A 35 13.65 -6.52 10.86
N PRO A 36 13.00 -7.62 11.28
CA PRO A 36 11.70 -7.52 11.93
C PRO A 36 11.87 -6.76 13.26
N THR A 37 11.00 -5.79 13.48
CA THR A 37 10.97 -4.99 14.71
C THR A 37 9.55 -4.99 15.25
N ASP A 38 9.38 -5.46 16.48
CA ASP A 38 8.10 -5.42 17.16
C ASP A 38 7.84 -4.00 17.68
N LEU A 39 6.79 -3.37 17.17
CA LEU A 39 6.28 -2.10 17.67
C LEU A 39 5.13 -2.42 18.62
N THR A 40 5.38 -2.27 19.91
CA THR A 40 4.39 -2.53 20.95
C THR A 40 4.09 -1.26 21.73
N ALA A 41 2.83 -1.12 22.17
CA ALA A 41 2.42 -0.10 23.11
C ALA A 41 1.55 -0.76 24.18
N ASP A 42 1.79 -0.42 25.45
CA ASP A 42 0.89 -0.83 26.54
C ASP A 42 -0.33 0.07 26.53
N ILE A 43 -1.46 -0.51 26.13
CA ILE A 43 -2.76 0.17 26.10
C ILE A 43 -3.66 -0.26 27.26
N THR A 44 -3.17 -1.02 28.23
CA THR A 44 -3.97 -1.55 29.34
C THR A 44 -4.51 -0.45 30.25
N ALA A 45 -3.74 0.63 30.42
CA ALA A 45 -4.13 1.81 31.20
C ALA A 45 -5.11 2.75 30.47
N LEU A 46 -5.33 2.58 29.16
CA LEU A 46 -6.28 3.43 28.43
C LEU A 46 -7.73 3.10 28.84
N PRO A 47 -8.59 4.11 29.09
CA PRO A 47 -10.02 3.91 29.23
C PRO A 47 -10.65 3.21 28.02
N ALA A 48 -11.80 2.56 28.22
CA ALA A 48 -12.46 1.78 27.16
C ALA A 48 -12.79 2.63 25.93
N ASN A 49 -13.26 3.86 26.14
CA ASN A 49 -13.57 4.81 25.07
C ASN A 49 -12.33 5.23 24.27
N GLU A 50 -11.16 5.39 24.91
CA GLU A 50 -9.91 5.72 24.21
C GLU A 50 -9.37 4.52 23.42
N ARG A 51 -9.56 3.28 23.93
CA ARG A 51 -9.25 2.07 23.14
C ARG A 51 -10.16 1.92 21.91
N GLU A 52 -11.44 2.31 22.04
CA GLU A 52 -12.38 2.34 20.91
C GLU A 52 -11.96 3.39 19.87
N ALA A 53 -11.61 4.60 20.31
CA ALA A 53 -11.07 5.65 19.43
C ALA A 53 -9.81 5.16 18.70
N LEU A 54 -8.86 4.55 19.40
CA LEU A 54 -7.64 3.97 18.80
C LEU A 54 -7.98 2.90 17.77
N ALA A 55 -8.94 2.01 18.05
CA ALA A 55 -9.35 0.98 17.11
C ALA A 55 -9.92 1.57 15.81
N HIS A 56 -10.68 2.66 15.89
CA HIS A 56 -11.16 3.37 14.71
C HIS A 56 -10.03 4.08 13.95
N MET A 57 -9.07 4.70 14.63
CA MET A 57 -7.90 5.29 13.99
C MET A 57 -7.06 4.24 13.23
N VAL A 58 -6.88 3.04 13.82
CA VAL A 58 -6.20 1.92 13.14
C VAL A 58 -6.95 1.50 11.87
N ARG A 59 -8.29 1.42 11.91
CA ARG A 59 -9.09 1.12 10.71
C ARG A 59 -8.94 2.19 9.63
N ALA A 60 -8.92 3.47 10.00
CA ALA A 60 -8.65 4.54 9.04
C ALA A 60 -7.25 4.41 8.43
N ALA A 61 -6.23 4.08 9.23
CA ALA A 61 -4.87 3.85 8.75
C ALA A 61 -4.78 2.63 7.80
N GLN A 62 -5.56 1.58 8.02
CA GLN A 62 -5.64 0.43 7.12
C GLN A 62 -6.22 0.81 5.74
N VAL A 63 -7.20 1.72 5.70
CA VAL A 63 -7.70 2.27 4.44
C VAL A 63 -6.61 3.06 3.72
N MET A 64 -5.83 3.88 4.44
CA MET A 64 -4.70 4.60 3.86
C MET A 64 -3.60 3.66 3.33
N ASP A 65 -3.40 2.52 3.97
CA ASP A 65 -2.43 1.52 3.53
C ASP A 65 -2.83 0.88 2.18
N ALA A 66 -4.12 0.61 1.99
CA ALA A 66 -4.67 0.15 0.71
C ALA A 66 -4.56 1.22 -0.37
N LEU A 67 -4.94 2.46 -0.05
CA LEU A 67 -4.83 3.61 -0.94
C LEU A 67 -3.37 3.86 -1.39
N PHE A 68 -2.41 3.71 -0.47
CA PHE A 68 -0.99 3.83 -0.80
C PHE A 68 -0.55 2.82 -1.87
N LEU A 69 -1.02 1.58 -1.83
CA LEU A 69 -0.72 0.58 -2.85
C LEU A 69 -1.25 0.99 -4.23
N GLU A 70 -2.46 1.54 -4.29
CA GLU A 70 -3.04 2.08 -5.51
C GLU A 70 -2.24 3.27 -6.06
N GLN A 71 -1.82 4.18 -5.18
CA GLN A 71 -0.97 5.33 -5.55
C GLN A 71 0.41 4.94 -6.06
N VAL A 72 0.96 3.81 -5.59
CA VAL A 72 2.25 3.29 -6.10
C VAL A 72 2.11 2.77 -7.53
N TRP A 73 1.04 2.02 -7.80
CA TRP A 73 0.77 1.45 -9.13
C TRP A 73 -0.63 0.85 -9.20
N ALA A 74 -1.37 1.18 -10.25
CA ALA A 74 -2.72 0.68 -10.48
C ALA A 74 -2.85 -0.86 -10.52
N GLY A 75 -1.78 -1.59 -10.86
CA GLY A 75 -1.77 -3.06 -10.88
C GLY A 75 -1.58 -3.73 -9.51
N ASN A 76 -1.28 -2.98 -8.46
CA ASN A 76 -0.98 -3.55 -7.14
C ASN A 76 -2.15 -4.32 -6.52
N GLU A 77 -3.39 -3.85 -6.70
CA GLU A 77 -4.58 -4.51 -6.17
C GLU A 77 -4.77 -5.90 -6.81
N ALA A 78 -4.67 -5.98 -8.13
CA ALA A 78 -4.80 -7.26 -8.85
C ALA A 78 -3.70 -8.25 -8.46
N VAL A 79 -2.46 -7.77 -8.33
CA VAL A 79 -1.32 -8.59 -7.86
C VAL A 79 -1.55 -9.07 -6.44
N LEU A 80 -1.93 -8.19 -5.52
CA LEU A 80 -2.22 -8.55 -4.13
C LEU A 80 -3.33 -9.59 -4.03
N SER A 81 -4.44 -9.38 -4.75
CA SER A 81 -5.57 -10.31 -4.79
C SER A 81 -5.15 -11.68 -5.30
N SER A 82 -4.33 -11.74 -6.36
CA SER A 82 -3.83 -13.01 -6.89
C SER A 82 -2.91 -13.75 -5.90
N LEU A 83 -2.07 -13.00 -5.17
CA LEU A 83 -1.17 -13.58 -4.16
C LEU A 83 -1.92 -14.09 -2.93
N VAL A 84 -3.00 -13.43 -2.54
CA VAL A 84 -3.85 -13.85 -1.41
C VAL A 84 -4.68 -15.09 -1.78
N ALA A 85 -5.09 -15.21 -3.05
CA ALA A 85 -5.88 -16.35 -3.53
C ALA A 85 -5.06 -17.62 -3.78
N ASP A 86 -3.72 -17.54 -3.84
CA ASP A 86 -2.83 -18.66 -4.13
C ASP A 86 -2.14 -19.17 -2.84
N ASP A 87 -2.49 -20.39 -2.40
CA ASP A 87 -1.95 -21.03 -1.20
C ASP A 87 -0.57 -21.70 -1.39
N SER A 88 0.05 -21.57 -2.56
CA SER A 88 1.37 -22.16 -2.81
C SER A 88 2.47 -21.53 -1.94
N ALA A 89 3.53 -22.29 -1.66
CA ALA A 89 4.69 -21.79 -0.90
C ALA A 89 5.33 -20.56 -1.56
N VAL A 90 5.37 -20.54 -2.89
CA VAL A 90 5.91 -19.41 -3.66
C VAL A 90 5.03 -18.17 -3.55
N ALA A 91 3.69 -18.32 -3.62
CA ALA A 91 2.78 -17.19 -3.47
C ALA A 91 2.85 -16.59 -2.06
N ARG A 92 2.91 -17.42 -1.02
CA ARG A 92 3.10 -16.93 0.36
C ARG A 92 4.43 -16.18 0.54
N ALA A 93 5.52 -16.68 -0.04
CA ALA A 93 6.82 -15.99 0.01
C ALA A 93 6.79 -14.67 -0.77
N ARG A 94 6.14 -14.62 -1.94
CA ARG A 94 5.91 -13.40 -2.73
C ARG A 94 5.03 -12.40 -1.98
N LEU A 95 3.92 -12.85 -1.39
CA LEU A 95 3.02 -12.00 -0.61
C LEU A 95 3.77 -11.32 0.54
N ARG A 96 4.54 -12.09 1.32
CA ARG A 96 5.36 -11.53 2.40
C ARG A 96 6.31 -10.45 1.87
N TYR A 97 7.03 -10.73 0.78
CA TYR A 97 7.98 -9.79 0.22
C TYR A 97 7.30 -8.57 -0.43
N PHE A 98 6.13 -8.76 -1.03
CA PHE A 98 5.26 -7.69 -1.55
C PHE A 98 4.83 -6.73 -0.44
N LEU A 99 4.36 -7.26 0.70
CA LEU A 99 3.92 -6.44 1.83
C LEU A 99 5.08 -5.63 2.45
N ILE A 100 6.29 -6.21 2.52
CA ILE A 100 7.49 -5.51 2.99
C ILE A 100 7.84 -4.34 2.04
N ASN A 101 7.77 -4.56 0.73
CA ASN A 101 8.15 -3.57 -0.28
C ASN A 101 7.02 -2.61 -0.66
N LYS A 102 5.78 -2.91 -0.26
CA LYS A 102 4.56 -2.19 -0.70
C LYS A 102 4.40 -2.20 -2.23
N GLY A 103 4.62 -3.37 -2.83
CA GLY A 103 4.55 -3.58 -4.27
C GLY A 103 5.48 -4.69 -4.74
N PRO A 104 5.44 -5.04 -6.03
CA PRO A 104 6.17 -6.18 -6.59
C PRO A 104 7.63 -5.86 -6.98
N TRP A 105 8.23 -4.80 -6.42
CA TRP A 105 9.61 -4.38 -6.69
C TRP A 105 10.47 -4.41 -5.44
N SER A 106 11.69 -4.91 -5.58
CA SER A 106 12.66 -4.98 -4.49
C SER A 106 13.35 -3.63 -4.28
N ARG A 107 13.08 -2.96 -3.16
CA ARG A 107 13.71 -1.66 -2.80
C ARG A 107 15.22 -1.77 -2.67
N LEU A 108 15.72 -2.87 -2.12
CA LEU A 108 17.14 -3.09 -1.90
C LEU A 108 17.89 -3.55 -3.17
N ASP A 109 17.17 -3.86 -4.23
CA ASP A 109 17.70 -4.30 -5.53
C ASP A 109 17.25 -3.33 -6.63
N HIS A 110 17.41 -2.03 -6.43
CA HIS A 110 17.15 -0.96 -7.41
C HIS A 110 15.73 -0.95 -7.98
N ASN A 111 14.73 -1.40 -7.21
CA ASN A 111 13.35 -1.59 -7.64
C ASN A 111 13.19 -2.59 -8.80
N GLU A 112 14.04 -3.61 -8.88
CA GLU A 112 13.82 -4.71 -9.81
C GLU A 112 12.54 -5.48 -9.46
N PRO A 113 11.70 -5.82 -10.45
CA PRO A 113 10.53 -6.65 -10.22
C PRO A 113 10.95 -8.06 -9.80
N PHE A 114 10.34 -8.61 -8.75
CA PHE A 114 10.61 -9.96 -8.27
C PHE A 114 9.51 -10.97 -8.64
N MET A 115 8.56 -10.54 -9.47
CA MET A 115 7.47 -11.37 -9.96
C MET A 115 7.44 -11.34 -11.49
N PRO A 116 7.15 -12.49 -12.15
CA PRO A 116 6.97 -12.53 -13.60
C PRO A 116 5.81 -11.65 -14.05
N GLY A 117 5.95 -11.02 -15.21
CA GLY A 117 4.88 -10.23 -15.84
C GLY A 117 4.67 -8.82 -15.22
N VAL A 118 5.44 -8.45 -14.21
CA VAL A 118 5.39 -7.12 -13.63
C VAL A 118 6.27 -6.17 -14.44
N PRO A 119 5.77 -4.99 -14.87
CA PRO A 119 6.58 -4.00 -15.57
C PRO A 119 7.63 -3.37 -14.64
N ALA A 120 8.54 -2.58 -15.21
CA ALA A 120 9.40 -1.70 -14.43
C ALA A 120 8.55 -0.75 -13.55
N LYS A 121 9.07 -0.42 -12.35
CA LYS A 121 8.35 0.47 -11.44
C LYS A 121 8.08 1.82 -12.12
N PRO A 122 6.82 2.30 -12.15
CA PRO A 122 6.50 3.58 -12.75
C PRO A 122 7.25 4.73 -12.08
N ALA A 123 7.94 5.56 -12.84
CA ALA A 123 8.73 6.68 -12.30
C ALA A 123 7.87 7.73 -11.60
N ALA A 124 6.64 7.95 -12.10
CA ALA A 124 5.69 8.92 -11.56
C ALA A 124 4.59 8.24 -10.71
N ALA A 125 4.81 6.98 -10.28
CA ALA A 125 3.81 6.17 -9.59
C ALA A 125 2.47 6.16 -10.37
N ASN A 126 1.33 6.16 -9.69
CA ASN A 126 0.00 6.24 -10.31
C ASN A 126 -0.61 7.66 -10.22
N PHE A 127 0.23 8.71 -10.23
CA PHE A 127 -0.26 10.08 -10.18
C PHE A 127 -0.49 10.70 -11.56
N TYR A 128 0.04 10.07 -12.62
CA TYR A 128 -0.12 10.48 -14.02
C TYR A 128 -0.57 9.31 -14.87
N PRO A 129 -1.19 9.54 -16.05
CA PRO A 129 -1.46 8.48 -17.00
C PRO A 129 -0.16 7.74 -17.38
N ALA A 130 -0.22 6.42 -17.48
CA ALA A 130 0.97 5.59 -17.75
C ALA A 130 1.64 5.90 -19.11
N ASP A 131 0.86 6.45 -20.06
CA ASP A 131 1.29 6.86 -21.39
C ASP A 131 1.72 8.32 -21.48
N ALA A 132 1.56 9.11 -20.41
CA ALA A 132 1.90 10.53 -20.41
C ALA A 132 3.41 10.75 -20.38
N THR A 133 3.90 11.64 -21.24
CA THR A 133 5.29 12.06 -21.23
C THR A 133 5.46 13.34 -20.40
N LYS A 134 6.66 13.56 -19.87
CA LYS A 134 7.01 14.81 -19.17
C LYS A 134 6.73 16.03 -20.04
N ALA A 135 7.11 15.99 -21.32
CA ALA A 135 6.92 17.08 -22.26
C ALA A 135 5.43 17.41 -22.48
N GLU A 136 4.58 16.39 -22.60
CA GLU A 136 3.12 16.57 -22.72
C GLU A 136 2.55 17.24 -21.47
N VAL A 137 2.94 16.78 -20.28
CA VAL A 137 2.46 17.37 -19.02
C VAL A 137 2.92 18.82 -18.88
N GLU A 138 4.18 19.12 -19.18
CA GLU A 138 4.72 20.49 -19.13
C GLU A 138 4.02 21.43 -20.12
N GLN A 139 3.76 20.94 -21.35
CA GLN A 139 3.03 21.70 -22.36
C GLN A 139 1.59 21.97 -21.89
N TRP A 140 0.89 20.96 -21.39
CA TRP A 140 -0.46 21.10 -20.85
C TRP A 140 -0.50 22.07 -19.67
N LEU A 141 0.43 21.97 -18.71
CA LEU A 141 0.54 22.92 -17.59
C LEU A 141 0.80 24.35 -18.09
N GLY A 142 1.51 24.51 -19.20
CA GLY A 142 1.72 25.81 -19.84
C GLY A 142 0.45 26.45 -20.40
N THR A 143 -0.59 25.67 -20.70
CA THR A 143 -1.89 26.17 -21.16
C THR A 143 -2.80 26.62 -20.01
N LEU A 144 -2.47 26.22 -18.76
CA LEU A 144 -3.29 26.52 -17.59
C LEU A 144 -2.84 27.83 -16.93
N ALA A 145 -3.80 28.56 -16.36
CA ALA A 145 -3.56 29.78 -15.59
C ALA A 145 -4.41 29.80 -14.31
N GLY A 146 -4.04 30.67 -13.38
CA GLY A 146 -4.78 30.91 -12.14
C GLY A 146 -5.11 29.63 -11.35
N PRO A 147 -6.37 29.50 -10.88
CA PRO A 147 -6.78 28.36 -10.04
C PRO A 147 -6.61 27.00 -10.72
N ALA A 148 -6.80 26.90 -12.04
CA ALA A 148 -6.63 25.64 -12.77
C ALA A 148 -5.18 25.15 -12.72
N ARG A 149 -4.20 26.04 -12.90
CA ARG A 149 -2.78 25.70 -12.77
C ARG A 149 -2.43 25.33 -11.33
N GLN A 150 -2.94 26.09 -10.35
CA GLN A 150 -2.72 25.79 -8.93
C GLN A 150 -3.26 24.40 -8.55
N ALA A 151 -4.46 24.06 -9.00
CA ALA A 151 -5.03 22.74 -8.77
C ALA A 151 -4.18 21.64 -9.42
N ALA A 152 -3.76 21.81 -10.69
CA ALA A 152 -2.99 20.82 -11.44
C ALA A 152 -1.57 20.58 -10.87
N THR A 153 -1.01 21.56 -10.16
CA THR A 153 0.32 21.48 -9.51
C THR A 153 0.24 21.27 -8.00
N GLY A 154 -0.96 21.07 -7.45
CA GLY A 154 -1.19 20.84 -6.03
C GLY A 154 -0.77 19.44 -5.57
N PHE A 155 -0.53 19.30 -4.27
CA PHE A 155 -0.09 18.04 -3.66
C PHE A 155 -1.19 16.97 -3.58
N PHE A 156 -2.46 17.38 -3.64
CA PHE A 156 -3.61 16.51 -3.43
C PHE A 156 -4.43 16.34 -4.72
N THR A 157 -3.71 16.13 -5.83
CA THR A 157 -4.29 16.03 -7.18
C THR A 157 -3.58 14.92 -7.96
N THR A 158 -4.34 14.15 -8.73
CA THR A 158 -3.83 13.27 -9.79
C THR A 158 -4.11 13.88 -11.15
N ILE A 159 -3.31 13.50 -12.13
CA ILE A 159 -3.55 13.86 -13.53
C ILE A 159 -4.09 12.62 -14.24
N ARG A 160 -5.17 12.79 -14.99
CA ARG A 160 -5.84 11.68 -15.69
C ARG A 160 -6.11 12.06 -17.16
N ARG A 161 -6.48 11.07 -17.96
CA ARG A 161 -7.05 11.31 -19.29
C ARG A 161 -8.55 11.57 -19.18
N GLY A 162 -9.03 12.69 -19.68
CA GLY A 162 -10.46 12.95 -19.87
C GLY A 162 -11.05 12.16 -21.04
N ALA A 163 -12.35 12.30 -21.26
CA ALA A 163 -13.08 11.52 -22.25
C ALA A 163 -12.57 11.69 -23.70
N SER A 164 -12.00 12.83 -24.05
CA SER A 164 -11.39 13.10 -25.36
C SER A 164 -9.86 12.91 -25.39
N GLY A 165 -9.29 12.27 -24.35
CA GLY A 165 -7.86 11.97 -24.25
C GLY A 165 -6.98 13.10 -23.72
N GLN A 166 -7.54 14.29 -23.47
CA GLN A 166 -6.83 15.44 -22.88
C GLN A 166 -6.44 15.17 -21.43
N LEU A 167 -5.38 15.84 -20.93
CA LEU A 167 -5.05 15.80 -19.51
C LEU A 167 -6.02 16.63 -18.67
N VAL A 168 -6.41 16.09 -17.52
CA VAL A 168 -7.27 16.75 -16.55
C VAL A 168 -6.73 16.56 -15.15
N ALA A 169 -6.85 17.57 -14.29
CA ALA A 169 -6.52 17.51 -12.89
C ALA A 169 -7.72 16.98 -12.09
N VAL A 170 -7.52 15.93 -11.31
CA VAL A 170 -8.56 15.31 -10.47
C VAL A 170 -8.12 15.41 -9.01
N PRO A 171 -8.85 16.11 -8.14
CA PRO A 171 -8.52 16.19 -6.74
C PRO A 171 -8.67 14.82 -6.05
N TYR A 172 -7.86 14.54 -5.04
CA TYR A 172 -7.90 13.27 -4.31
C TYR A 172 -9.27 12.95 -3.72
N SER A 173 -10.01 13.97 -3.29
CA SER A 173 -11.38 13.80 -2.78
C SER A 173 -12.37 13.23 -3.80
N LEU A 174 -12.07 13.31 -5.10
CA LEU A 174 -12.83 12.68 -6.19
C LEU A 174 -12.17 11.39 -6.67
N GLU A 175 -10.86 11.40 -6.87
CA GLU A 175 -10.10 10.24 -7.34
C GLU A 175 -10.25 9.04 -6.40
N TYR A 176 -10.12 9.29 -5.09
CA TYR A 176 -10.15 8.29 -4.02
C TYR A 176 -11.38 8.44 -3.13
N GLN A 177 -12.51 8.84 -3.71
CA GLN A 177 -13.72 9.21 -2.95
C GLN A 177 -14.20 8.09 -2.03
N THR A 178 -14.17 6.85 -2.50
CA THR A 178 -14.63 5.68 -1.73
C THR A 178 -13.78 5.48 -0.48
N GLU A 179 -12.48 5.41 -0.65
CA GLU A 179 -11.49 5.16 0.42
C GLU A 179 -11.47 6.32 1.41
N LEU A 180 -11.43 7.56 0.90
CA LEU A 180 -11.42 8.75 1.76
C LEU A 180 -12.73 8.91 2.53
N THR A 181 -13.88 8.55 1.95
CA THR A 181 -15.16 8.54 2.67
C THR A 181 -15.17 7.50 3.80
N LEU A 182 -14.65 6.30 3.53
CA LEU A 182 -14.54 5.24 4.53
C LEU A 182 -13.58 5.65 5.66
N ALA A 183 -12.40 6.17 5.32
CA ALA A 183 -11.45 6.67 6.31
C ALA A 183 -12.04 7.81 7.16
N ALA A 184 -12.73 8.77 6.52
CA ALA A 184 -13.40 9.87 7.22
C ALA A 184 -14.49 9.35 8.19
N SER A 185 -15.23 8.29 7.83
CA SER A 185 -16.21 7.68 8.71
C SER A 185 -15.56 7.10 9.98
N HIS A 186 -14.42 6.43 9.84
CA HIS A 186 -13.66 5.91 10.98
C HIS A 186 -13.07 7.03 11.84
N LEU A 187 -12.54 8.10 11.23
CA LEU A 187 -12.03 9.25 12.00
C LEU A 187 -13.15 9.94 12.80
N ARG A 188 -14.36 10.08 12.24
CA ARG A 188 -15.52 10.62 12.96
C ARG A 188 -15.96 9.70 14.11
N ALA A 189 -15.94 8.38 13.91
CA ALA A 189 -16.24 7.44 14.99
C ALA A 189 -15.19 7.52 16.11
N ALA A 190 -13.90 7.65 15.78
CA ALA A 190 -12.84 7.89 16.75
C ALA A 190 -13.06 9.21 17.52
N ALA A 191 -13.42 10.28 16.82
CA ALA A 191 -13.72 11.58 17.41
C ALA A 191 -14.94 11.54 18.37
N ALA A 192 -15.93 10.72 18.06
CA ALA A 192 -17.08 10.51 18.93
C ALA A 192 -16.75 9.71 20.20
N ALA A 193 -15.81 8.78 20.11
CA ALA A 193 -15.40 7.91 21.22
C ALA A 193 -14.44 8.61 22.19
N THR A 194 -13.47 9.39 21.69
CA THR A 194 -12.45 10.00 22.55
C THR A 194 -13.00 11.10 23.46
N ALA A 195 -12.52 11.14 24.69
CA ALA A 195 -12.75 12.24 25.64
C ALA A 195 -11.71 13.36 25.54
N GLN A 196 -10.65 13.19 24.71
CA GLN A 196 -9.57 14.16 24.55
C GLN A 196 -9.98 15.28 23.58
N PRO A 197 -10.17 16.54 24.04
CA PRO A 197 -10.75 17.59 23.18
C PRO A 197 -9.90 17.95 21.97
N THR A 198 -8.57 17.95 22.12
CA THR A 198 -7.64 18.28 21.04
C THR A 198 -7.60 17.17 19.99
N LEU A 199 -7.56 15.91 20.43
CA LEU A 199 -7.65 14.76 19.52
C LEU A 199 -8.97 14.76 18.75
N LYS A 200 -10.09 14.98 19.45
CA LYS A 200 -11.41 15.08 18.81
C LYS A 200 -11.43 16.16 17.74
N ALA A 201 -10.97 17.36 18.05
CA ALA A 201 -10.95 18.47 17.10
C ALA A 201 -10.08 18.17 15.86
N PHE A 202 -8.92 17.53 16.06
CA PHE A 202 -8.09 17.09 14.96
C PHE A 202 -8.79 16.03 14.10
N LEU A 203 -9.36 14.99 14.70
CA LEU A 203 -9.99 13.89 13.95
C LEU A 203 -11.21 14.37 13.14
N GLU A 204 -12.02 15.27 13.68
CA GLU A 204 -13.14 15.90 12.98
C GLU A 204 -12.65 16.73 11.77
N ALA A 205 -11.62 17.54 11.97
CA ALA A 205 -11.04 18.36 10.91
C ALA A 205 -10.39 17.49 9.83
N ARG A 206 -9.66 16.46 10.20
CA ARG A 206 -9.03 15.53 9.24
C ARG A 206 -10.07 14.77 8.42
N ALA A 207 -11.17 14.33 9.06
CA ALA A 207 -12.29 13.71 8.36
C ALA A 207 -12.96 14.67 7.35
N ALA A 208 -13.08 15.93 7.69
CA ALA A 208 -13.59 16.96 6.77
C ALA A 208 -12.60 17.22 5.62
N ALA A 209 -11.30 17.29 5.92
CA ALA A 209 -10.22 17.50 4.94
C ALA A 209 -10.20 16.41 3.85
N PHE A 210 -10.41 15.15 4.19
CA PHE A 210 -10.49 14.05 3.24
C PHE A 210 -11.60 14.24 2.19
N LEU A 211 -12.69 14.88 2.56
CA LEU A 211 -13.84 15.10 1.67
C LEU A 211 -13.78 16.43 0.91
N SER A 212 -13.13 17.44 1.49
CA SER A 212 -13.01 18.78 0.88
C SER A 212 -11.77 18.96 0.03
N ASN A 213 -10.76 18.12 0.19
CA ASN A 213 -9.40 18.28 -0.36
C ASN A 213 -8.63 19.48 0.23
N ASP A 214 -9.12 20.10 1.30
CA ASP A 214 -8.46 21.19 2.03
C ASP A 214 -7.95 20.66 3.39
N TYR A 215 -6.64 20.55 3.54
CA TYR A 215 -5.98 19.95 4.69
C TYR A 215 -5.46 20.97 5.70
N TYR A 216 -5.50 22.28 5.39
CA TYR A 216 -4.84 23.31 6.19
C TYR A 216 -5.31 23.33 7.66
N ASP A 217 -6.63 23.39 7.89
CA ASP A 217 -7.18 23.45 9.27
C ASP A 217 -6.82 22.19 10.08
N SER A 218 -6.86 21.01 9.44
CA SER A 218 -6.50 19.77 10.12
C SER A 218 -4.99 19.65 10.39
N ASP A 219 -4.14 20.23 9.56
CA ASP A 219 -2.69 20.27 9.79
C ASP A 219 -2.34 21.19 10.95
N VAL A 220 -3.02 22.34 11.05
CA VAL A 220 -2.89 23.26 12.20
C VAL A 220 -3.34 22.59 13.50
N LYS A 221 -4.45 21.83 13.48
CA LYS A 221 -4.95 21.13 14.69
C LYS A 221 -4.10 19.95 15.11
N TRP A 222 -3.28 19.40 14.21
CA TRP A 222 -2.31 18.38 14.54
C TRP A 222 -1.11 18.93 15.34
N MET A 223 -0.67 20.14 15.07
CA MET A 223 0.42 20.84 15.78
C MET A 223 0.01 21.29 17.18
#